data_483c4f6d3ec75ea81336ce5dbaa8e5fc
#
_entry.id   483c4f6d3ec75ea81336ce5dbaa8e5fc
#
_cell.length_a   1.000
_cell.length_b   1.000
_cell.length_c   1.000
_cell.angle_alpha   90.00
_cell.angle_beta   90.00
_cell.angle_gamma   90.00
#
_symmetry.space_group_name_H-M   'P 1'
#
loop_
_entity.id
_entity.type
_entity.pdbx_description
1 polymer ?
#
loop_
_entity_poly.entity_id
_entity_poly.type
_entity_poly.pdbx_seq_one_letter_code
_entity_poly.pdbx_strand_id
1 'polypeptide(L)'
;MAWALLVLAGLFEVGFTTCLKRSEGLTRPAWSLAFLLTLTASMALLTVASRTIPLGTAYAVWTGIGAAGTAAVGIVWFNDPATAGRLVFLTLLIGSVIGMKLTGP
;
A
#
# COMPACT_ATOMS: atom_id res chain seq x y z
N MET A 1 11.83 11.38 9.09
CA MET A 1 12.43 10.39 8.19
C MET A 1 11.67 9.07 8.18
N ALA A 2 11.37 8.51 9.36
CA ALA A 2 10.63 7.23 9.41
C ALA A 2 9.26 7.28 8.72
N TRP A 3 8.53 8.38 8.87
CA TRP A 3 7.24 8.52 8.20
C TRP A 3 7.38 8.60 6.68
N ALA A 4 8.44 9.22 6.18
CA ALA A 4 8.72 9.25 4.73
C ALA A 4 9.00 7.84 4.22
N LEU A 5 9.77 7.05 4.95
CA LEU A 5 10.03 5.65 4.62
C LEU A 5 8.75 4.82 4.65
N LEU A 6 7.90 5.07 5.64
CA LEU A 6 6.63 4.34 5.77
C LEU A 6 5.68 4.63 4.61
N VAL A 7 5.56 5.90 4.21
CA VAL A 7 4.74 6.29 3.06
C VAL A 7 5.29 5.64 1.79
N LEU A 8 6.61 5.68 1.61
CA LEU A 8 7.25 5.06 0.46
C LEU A 8 7.01 3.54 0.45
N ALA A 9 7.07 2.89 1.62
CA ALA A 9 6.76 1.46 1.74
C ALA A 9 5.33 1.17 1.29
N GLY A 10 4.37 2.02 1.68
CA GLY A 10 2.97 1.88 1.24
C GLY A 10 2.81 2.05 -0.26
N LEU A 11 3.55 2.97 -0.86
CA LEU A 11 3.54 3.16 -2.32
C LEU A 11 4.13 1.94 -3.04
N PHE A 12 5.20 1.34 -2.49
CA PHE A 12 5.71 0.08 -3.02
C PHE A 12 4.71 -1.07 -2.87
N GLU A 13 3.87 -1.04 -1.83
CA GLU A 13 2.79 -2.02 -1.70
C GLU A 13 1.80 -1.89 -2.87
N VAL A 14 1.45 -0.69 -3.26
CA VAL A 14 0.63 -0.46 -4.47
C VAL A 14 1.36 -1.04 -5.68
N GLY A 15 2.67 -0.83 -5.76
CA GLY A 15 3.49 -1.38 -6.84
C GLY A 15 3.45 -2.89 -6.91
N PHE A 16 3.69 -3.58 -5.78
CA PHE A 16 3.75 -5.04 -5.82
C PHE A 16 2.36 -5.67 -6.02
N THR A 17 1.28 -5.07 -5.53
CA THR A 17 -0.06 -5.59 -5.79
C THR A 17 -0.43 -5.42 -7.27
N THR A 18 -0.03 -4.32 -7.89
CA THR A 18 -0.23 -4.11 -9.33
C THR A 18 0.56 -5.12 -10.15
N CYS A 19 1.83 -5.34 -9.78
CA CYS A 19 2.67 -6.35 -10.46
C CYS A 19 2.09 -7.75 -10.27
N LEU A 20 1.56 -8.06 -9.09
CA LEU A 20 0.92 -9.35 -8.83
C LEU A 20 -0.26 -9.57 -9.78
N LYS A 21 -1.12 -8.56 -9.94
CA LYS A 21 -2.25 -8.63 -10.86
C LYS A 21 -1.78 -8.87 -12.30
N ARG A 22 -0.75 -8.13 -12.73
CA ARG A 22 -0.22 -8.23 -14.07
C ARG A 22 0.55 -9.52 -14.32
N SER A 23 1.00 -10.20 -13.27
CA SER A 23 1.70 -11.48 -13.40
C SER A 23 0.79 -12.65 -13.78
N GLU A 24 -0.52 -12.44 -13.77
CA GLU A 24 -1.52 -13.47 -14.09
C GLU A 24 -1.28 -14.75 -13.29
N GLY A 25 -1.28 -14.63 -11.97
CA GLY A 25 -1.07 -15.78 -11.08
C GLY A 25 0.38 -16.24 -11.03
N LEU A 26 1.32 -15.31 -11.20
CA LEU A 26 2.78 -15.56 -11.21
C LEU A 26 3.23 -16.41 -12.41
N THR A 27 2.47 -16.36 -13.50
CA THR A 27 2.81 -17.09 -14.73
C THR A 27 3.66 -16.26 -15.70
N ARG A 28 3.67 -14.94 -15.55
CA ARG A 28 4.45 -14.04 -16.40
C ARG A 28 5.77 -13.68 -15.70
N PRO A 29 6.92 -14.17 -16.22
CA PRO A 29 8.21 -14.02 -15.48
C PRO A 29 8.61 -12.58 -15.19
N ALA A 30 8.44 -11.67 -16.13
CA ALA A 30 8.85 -10.26 -15.95
C ALA A 30 8.03 -9.61 -14.83
N TRP A 31 6.71 -9.78 -14.85
CA TRP A 31 5.85 -9.21 -13.82
C TRP A 31 6.01 -9.90 -12.47
N SER A 32 6.29 -11.20 -12.48
CA SER A 32 6.56 -11.95 -11.25
C SER A 32 7.84 -11.47 -10.60
N LEU A 33 8.89 -11.19 -11.37
CA LEU A 33 10.13 -10.63 -10.86
C LEU A 33 9.92 -9.22 -10.31
N ALA A 34 9.18 -8.38 -11.03
CA ALA A 34 8.84 -7.03 -10.57
C ALA A 34 8.07 -7.08 -9.25
N PHE A 35 7.16 -8.03 -9.10
CA PHE A 35 6.43 -8.27 -7.85
C PHE A 35 7.40 -8.58 -6.71
N LEU A 36 8.31 -9.52 -6.90
CA LEU A 36 9.28 -9.88 -5.87
C LEU A 36 10.17 -8.72 -5.47
N LEU A 37 10.65 -7.94 -6.43
CA LEU A 37 11.51 -6.80 -6.17
C LEU A 37 10.77 -5.70 -5.40
N THR A 38 9.56 -5.36 -5.81
CA THR A 38 8.76 -4.35 -5.13
C THR A 38 8.30 -4.81 -3.76
N LEU A 39 7.94 -6.08 -3.60
CA LEU A 39 7.60 -6.65 -2.31
C LEU A 39 8.78 -6.56 -1.34
N THR A 40 9.97 -6.97 -1.77
CA THR A 40 11.18 -6.92 -0.96
C THR A 40 11.51 -5.49 -0.54
N ALA A 41 11.42 -4.53 -1.47
CA ALA A 41 11.66 -3.13 -1.17
C ALA A 41 10.65 -2.59 -0.15
N SER A 42 9.37 -2.92 -0.32
CA SER A 42 8.32 -2.49 0.60
C SER A 42 8.55 -3.02 2.01
N MET A 43 8.83 -4.31 2.13
CA MET A 43 9.08 -4.95 3.42
C MET A 43 10.32 -4.39 4.10
N ALA A 44 11.38 -4.12 3.35
CA ALA A 44 12.60 -3.53 3.88
C ALA A 44 12.34 -2.12 4.44
N LEU A 45 11.61 -1.31 3.70
CA LEU A 45 11.25 0.05 4.15
C LEU A 45 10.35 0.02 5.38
N LEU A 46 9.37 -0.88 5.41
CA LEU A 46 8.51 -1.06 6.56
C LEU A 46 9.32 -1.47 7.80
N THR A 47 10.25 -2.40 7.63
CA THR A 47 11.11 -2.86 8.71
C THR A 47 11.92 -1.71 9.31
N VAL A 48 12.52 -0.88 8.46
CA VAL A 48 13.30 0.28 8.92
C VAL A 48 12.41 1.30 9.61
N ALA A 49 11.25 1.61 9.03
CA ALA A 49 10.33 2.58 9.63
C ALA A 49 9.83 2.10 11.00
N SER A 50 9.59 0.82 11.17
CA SER A 50 9.09 0.26 12.43
C SER A 50 10.11 0.27 13.56
N ARG A 51 11.36 0.64 13.29
CA ARG A 51 12.37 0.82 14.36
C ARG A 51 12.04 2.02 15.24
N THR A 52 11.40 3.05 14.68
CA THR A 52 11.07 4.28 15.41
C THR A 52 9.57 4.52 15.53
N ILE A 53 8.77 3.96 14.65
CA ILE A 53 7.31 4.04 14.71
C ILE A 53 6.79 2.74 15.34
N PRO A 54 5.86 2.81 16.31
CA PRO A 54 5.29 1.59 16.90
C PRO A 54 4.76 0.65 15.82
N LEU A 55 4.99 -0.65 15.98
CA LEU A 55 4.68 -1.64 14.94
C LEU A 55 3.21 -1.58 14.50
N GLY A 56 2.29 -1.48 15.45
CA GLY A 56 0.86 -1.42 15.11
C GLY A 56 0.52 -0.22 14.25
N THR A 57 1.07 0.95 14.59
CA THR A 57 0.88 2.17 13.79
C THR A 57 1.51 2.03 12.42
N ALA A 58 2.75 1.54 12.37
CA ALA A 58 3.46 1.35 11.09
C ALA A 58 2.69 0.40 10.17
N TYR A 59 2.24 -0.72 10.70
CA TYR A 59 1.49 -1.70 9.92
C TYR A 59 0.15 -1.15 9.43
N ALA A 60 -0.60 -0.46 10.31
CA ALA A 60 -1.90 0.12 9.95
C ALA A 60 -1.75 1.16 8.84
N VAL A 61 -0.75 2.03 8.95
CA VAL A 61 -0.51 3.06 7.94
C VAL A 61 -0.04 2.43 6.62
N TRP A 62 0.91 1.49 6.68
CA TRP A 62 1.40 0.78 5.50
C TRP A 62 0.26 0.07 4.77
N THR A 63 -0.54 -0.70 5.50
CA THR A 63 -1.69 -1.42 4.94
C THR A 63 -2.73 -0.43 4.39
N GLY A 64 -3.00 0.65 5.11
CA GLY A 64 -3.98 1.65 4.68
C GLY A 64 -3.58 2.36 3.39
N ILE A 65 -2.34 2.80 3.29
CA ILE A 65 -1.83 3.43 2.07
C ILE A 65 -1.86 2.45 0.91
N GLY A 66 -1.37 1.23 1.15
CA GLY A 66 -1.35 0.20 0.12
C GLY A 66 -2.74 -0.17 -0.36
N ALA A 67 -3.69 -0.35 0.57
CA ALA A 67 -5.06 -0.71 0.22
C ALA A 67 -5.75 0.42 -0.54
N ALA A 68 -5.64 1.67 -0.07
CA ALA A 68 -6.25 2.81 -0.75
C ALA A 68 -5.65 3.02 -2.15
N GLY A 69 -4.32 2.95 -2.25
CA GLY A 69 -3.64 3.11 -3.54
C GLY A 69 -3.96 1.98 -4.50
N THR A 70 -3.99 0.74 -4.03
CA THR A 70 -4.33 -0.41 -4.86
C THR A 70 -5.78 -0.33 -5.35
N ALA A 71 -6.69 0.09 -4.48
CA ALA A 71 -8.09 0.29 -4.89
C ALA A 71 -8.20 1.38 -5.96
N ALA A 72 -7.45 2.48 -5.81
CA ALA A 72 -7.42 3.54 -6.83
C ALA A 72 -6.88 3.03 -8.17
N VAL A 73 -5.81 2.25 -8.14
CA VAL A 73 -5.25 1.61 -9.34
C VAL A 73 -6.27 0.67 -9.98
N GLY A 74 -6.98 -0.12 -9.15
CA GLY A 74 -8.03 -1.02 -9.64
C GLY A 74 -9.12 -0.26 -10.38
N ILE A 75 -9.57 0.87 -9.85
CA ILE A 75 -10.60 1.69 -10.50
C ILE A 75 -10.09 2.29 -11.80
N VAL A 76 -8.86 2.83 -11.80
CA VAL A 76 -8.33 3.56 -12.97
C VAL A 76 -7.89 2.61 -14.09
N TRP A 77 -7.21 1.50 -13.75
CA TRP A 77 -6.55 0.67 -14.75
C TRP A 77 -7.14 -0.72 -14.92
N PHE A 78 -7.91 -1.20 -13.96
CA PHE A 78 -8.46 -2.56 -14.04
C PHE A 78 -9.99 -2.58 -14.08
N ASN A 79 -10.61 -1.42 -14.31
CA ASN A 79 -12.06 -1.28 -14.46
C ASN A 79 -12.87 -1.78 -13.26
N ASP A 80 -12.30 -1.67 -12.07
CA ASP A 80 -13.03 -1.97 -10.84
C ASP A 80 -14.17 -0.97 -10.67
N PRO A 81 -15.29 -1.36 -10.05
CA PRO A 81 -16.42 -0.44 -9.87
C PRO A 81 -16.06 0.72 -8.95
N ALA A 82 -16.42 1.93 -9.35
CA ALA A 82 -16.26 3.15 -8.54
C ALA A 82 -17.60 3.60 -7.98
N THR A 83 -18.24 2.73 -7.20
CA THR A 83 -19.54 3.04 -6.60
C THR A 83 -19.38 4.08 -5.49
N ALA A 84 -20.47 4.80 -5.17
CA ALA A 84 -20.46 5.78 -4.10
C ALA A 84 -20.02 5.16 -2.77
N GLY A 85 -20.49 3.95 -2.47
CA GLY A 85 -20.09 3.24 -1.26
C GLY A 85 -18.60 2.97 -1.21
N ARG A 86 -18.01 2.51 -2.29
CA ARG A 86 -16.56 2.26 -2.36
C ARG A 86 -15.76 3.54 -2.16
N LEU A 87 -16.17 4.63 -2.80
CA LEU A 87 -15.49 5.92 -2.68
C LEU A 87 -15.58 6.48 -1.25
N VAL A 88 -16.72 6.31 -0.59
CA VAL A 88 -16.89 6.71 0.81
C VAL A 88 -15.93 5.94 1.71
N PHE A 89 -15.86 4.62 1.56
CA PHE A 89 -14.99 3.81 2.41
C PHE A 89 -13.51 4.02 2.11
N LEU A 90 -13.14 4.28 0.86
CA LEU A 90 -11.77 4.68 0.53
C LEU A 90 -11.39 6.01 1.19
N THR A 91 -12.31 6.97 1.19
CA THR A 91 -12.09 8.26 1.86
C THR A 91 -11.91 8.06 3.36
N LEU A 92 -12.72 7.20 3.99
CA LEU A 92 -12.59 6.88 5.41
C LEU A 92 -11.25 6.21 5.70
N LEU A 93 -10.79 5.33 4.83
CA LEU A 93 -9.50 4.66 5.00
C LEU A 93 -8.34 5.67 4.96
N ILE A 94 -8.35 6.59 4.01
CA ILE A 94 -7.34 7.64 3.91
C ILE A 94 -7.39 8.54 5.13
N GLY A 95 -8.60 8.93 5.56
CA GLY A 95 -8.80 9.73 6.77
C GLY A 95 -8.28 9.02 8.01
N SER A 96 -8.47 7.71 8.11
CA SER A 96 -7.97 6.91 9.22
C SER A 96 -6.44 6.89 9.27
N VAL A 97 -5.77 6.79 8.13
CA VAL A 97 -4.31 6.83 8.05
C VAL A 97 -3.80 8.19 8.53
N ILE A 98 -4.41 9.27 8.07
CA ILE A 98 -4.05 10.62 8.50
C ILE A 98 -4.29 10.78 10.00
N GLY A 99 -5.42 10.29 10.49
CA GLY A 99 -5.75 10.33 11.92
C GLY A 99 -4.73 9.58 12.77
N MET A 100 -4.24 8.45 12.32
CA MET A 100 -3.20 7.68 13.02
C MET A 100 -1.93 8.52 13.20
N LYS A 101 -1.53 9.24 12.16
CA LYS A 101 -0.33 10.09 12.23
C LYS A 101 -0.53 11.25 13.19
N LEU A 102 -1.72 11.87 13.20
CA LEU A 102 -1.99 13.06 14.01
C LEU A 102 -2.19 12.75 15.48
N THR A 103 -2.66 11.56 15.82
CA THR A 103 -3.02 11.20 17.20
C THR A 103 -2.03 10.27 17.87
N GLY A 104 -1.13 9.66 17.13
CA GLY A 104 -0.20 8.69 17.70
C GLY A 104 1.19 9.24 17.95
N PRO A 105 1.97 8.52 18.72
CA PRO A 105 3.40 8.73 18.72
C PRO A 105 3.98 8.22 17.39
#